data_49b5213a37aab0ca3f8a68dde20c3b3c
#
_entry.id   49b5213a37aab0ca3f8a68dde20c3b3c
#
_cell.length_a   1.000
_cell.length_b   1.000
_cell.length_c   1.000
_cell.angle_alpha   90.00
_cell.angle_beta   90.00
_cell.angle_gamma   90.00
#
_symmetry.space_group_name_H-M   'P 1'
#
loop_
_entity.id
_entity.type
_entity.pdbx_description
1 polymer ?
#
loop_
_entity_poly.entity_id
_entity_poly.type
_entity_poly.pdbx_seq_one_letter_code
_entity_poly.pdbx_strand_id
1 'polypeptide(L)'
;MMMAKEISQQLSQQAEDIARHLLPNGKRQSGEWCVGSINGEAGESLKIHLVGEKAGIWCDFATGDKGDLLDLWAAKRNLKISEAIKEASRYLVYRYPNLRVTSP
;
A
#
# COMPACT_ATOMS: atom_id res chain seq x y z
N MET A 1 0.03 17.29 10.20
CA MET A 1 -0.39 16.48 9.03
C MET A 1 0.84 15.87 8.41
N MET A 2 0.81 14.58 8.14
CA MET A 2 1.93 13.91 7.49
C MET A 2 1.99 14.28 6.01
N MET A 3 3.19 14.47 5.51
CA MET A 3 3.43 14.68 4.09
C MET A 3 3.26 13.37 3.33
N ALA A 4 2.96 13.43 2.04
CA ALA A 4 2.80 12.24 1.21
C ALA A 4 4.00 11.30 1.31
N LYS A 5 5.21 11.85 1.30
CA LYS A 5 6.44 11.07 1.43
C LYS A 5 6.52 10.31 2.74
N GLU A 6 6.14 10.96 3.85
CA GLU A 6 6.16 10.32 5.17
C GLU A 6 5.12 9.20 5.25
N ILE A 7 3.92 9.45 4.74
CA ILE A 7 2.86 8.44 4.69
C ILE A 7 3.33 7.25 3.87
N SER A 8 3.88 7.49 2.70
CA SER A 8 4.36 6.42 1.83
C SER A 8 5.44 5.57 2.53
N GLN A 9 6.35 6.21 3.24
CA GLN A 9 7.40 5.51 4.00
C GLN A 9 6.81 4.67 5.12
N GLN A 10 5.84 5.20 5.86
CA GLN A 10 5.19 4.46 6.94
C GLN A 10 4.40 3.27 6.40
N LEU A 11 3.70 3.45 5.30
CA LEU A 11 2.99 2.35 4.65
C LEU A 11 3.97 1.25 4.22
N SER A 12 5.11 1.64 3.65
CA SER A 12 6.14 0.70 3.19
C SER A 12 6.73 -0.11 4.33
N GLN A 13 6.86 0.47 5.51
CA GLN A 13 7.35 -0.24 6.69
C GLN A 13 6.36 -1.31 7.16
N GLN A 14 5.10 -1.16 6.79
CA GLN A 14 4.02 -2.10 7.13
C GLN A 14 3.46 -2.73 5.86
N ALA A 15 4.32 -3.01 4.89
CA ALA A 15 3.90 -3.38 3.54
C ALA A 15 2.93 -4.57 3.52
N GLU A 16 3.21 -5.63 4.27
CA GLU A 16 2.34 -6.81 4.26
C GLU A 16 0.96 -6.50 4.88
N ASP A 17 0.93 -5.78 5.99
CA ASP A 17 -0.34 -5.41 6.62
C ASP A 17 -1.18 -4.54 5.68
N ILE A 18 -0.55 -3.57 5.04
CA ILE A 18 -1.24 -2.68 4.11
C ILE A 18 -1.73 -3.46 2.89
N ALA A 19 -0.89 -4.36 2.37
CA ALA A 19 -1.28 -5.20 1.23
C ALA A 19 -2.51 -6.05 1.59
N ARG A 20 -2.53 -6.67 2.76
CA ARG A 20 -3.68 -7.45 3.23
C ARG A 20 -4.92 -6.58 3.42
N HIS A 21 -4.73 -5.37 3.91
CA HIS A 21 -5.83 -4.45 4.12
C HIS A 21 -6.49 -4.04 2.79
N LEU A 22 -5.67 -3.67 1.81
CA LEU A 22 -6.17 -3.20 0.52
C LEU A 22 -6.63 -4.33 -0.39
N LEU A 23 -5.91 -5.45 -0.37
CA LEU A 23 -6.11 -6.56 -1.30
C LEU A 23 -6.14 -7.89 -0.54
N PRO A 24 -7.19 -8.12 0.28
CA PRO A 24 -7.22 -9.26 1.22
C PRO A 24 -7.22 -10.64 0.55
N ASN A 25 -7.61 -10.71 -0.73
CA ASN A 25 -7.64 -12.00 -1.44
C ASN A 25 -6.31 -12.37 -2.08
N GLY A 26 -5.26 -11.58 -1.85
CA GLY A 26 -3.94 -11.87 -2.36
C GLY A 26 -3.25 -13.00 -1.63
N LYS A 27 -2.11 -13.41 -2.15
CA LYS A 27 -1.26 -14.45 -1.57
C LYS A 27 0.16 -13.95 -1.43
N ARG A 28 0.79 -14.30 -0.32
CA ARG A 28 2.21 -14.02 -0.16
C ARG A 28 3.02 -15.11 -0.85
N GLN A 29 3.93 -14.70 -1.73
CA GLN A 29 4.85 -15.59 -2.44
C GLN A 29 6.23 -14.96 -2.47
N SER A 30 7.19 -15.60 -1.81
CA SER A 30 8.61 -15.21 -1.88
C SER A 30 8.85 -13.72 -1.61
N GLY A 31 8.24 -13.18 -0.57
CA GLY A 31 8.43 -11.77 -0.21
C GLY A 31 7.61 -10.79 -1.04
N GLU A 32 6.64 -11.29 -1.80
CA GLU A 32 5.72 -10.46 -2.57
C GLU A 32 4.28 -10.81 -2.23
N TRP A 33 3.40 -9.83 -2.40
CA TRP A 33 1.96 -10.02 -2.29
C TRP A 33 1.38 -9.99 -3.70
N CYS A 34 0.67 -11.06 -4.09
CA CYS A 34 0.23 -11.26 -5.46
C CYS A 34 -1.29 -11.28 -5.56
N VAL A 35 -1.82 -10.52 -6.50
CA VAL A 35 -3.25 -10.50 -6.87
C VAL A 35 -3.35 -10.34 -8.39
N GLY A 36 -4.55 -10.47 -8.93
CA GLY A 36 -4.79 -10.32 -10.36
C GLY A 36 -4.76 -8.86 -10.83
N SER A 37 -5.28 -7.95 -10.03
CA SER A 37 -5.30 -6.52 -10.34
C SER A 37 -5.60 -5.71 -9.09
N ILE A 38 -5.73 -4.39 -9.24
CA ILE A 38 -6.14 -3.51 -8.12
C ILE A 38 -7.54 -3.84 -7.62
N ASN A 39 -8.33 -4.58 -8.37
CA ASN A 39 -9.63 -5.05 -7.89
C ASN A 39 -9.51 -6.16 -6.85
N GLY A 40 -8.34 -6.77 -6.74
CA GLY A 40 -8.03 -7.71 -5.67
C GLY A 40 -8.41 -9.16 -5.94
N GLU A 41 -8.81 -9.49 -7.16
CA GLU A 41 -9.12 -10.88 -7.49
C GLU A 41 -7.86 -11.76 -7.46
N ALA A 42 -8.06 -13.06 -7.34
CA ALA A 42 -6.95 -14.00 -7.34
C ALA A 42 -6.17 -13.92 -8.64
N GLY A 43 -4.85 -14.00 -8.56
CA GLY A 43 -3.99 -13.94 -9.73
C GLY A 43 -2.57 -13.52 -9.36
N GLU A 44 -1.75 -13.28 -10.36
CA GLU A 44 -0.34 -12.95 -10.16
C GLU A 44 0.13 -11.75 -10.99
N SER A 45 -0.78 -11.06 -11.67
CA SER A 45 -0.39 -9.95 -12.53
C SER A 45 0.08 -8.74 -11.74
N LEU A 46 -0.51 -8.48 -10.57
CA LEU A 46 -0.10 -7.38 -9.71
C LEU A 46 0.69 -7.92 -8.52
N LYS A 47 1.90 -7.40 -8.33
CA LYS A 47 2.78 -7.82 -7.24
C LYS A 47 3.26 -6.61 -6.46
N ILE A 48 3.23 -6.75 -5.13
CA ILE A 48 3.72 -5.73 -4.19
C ILE A 48 4.94 -6.31 -3.49
N HIS A 49 6.06 -5.59 -3.53
CA HIS A 49 7.24 -5.98 -2.74
C HIS A 49 6.94 -5.79 -1.27
N LEU A 50 7.17 -6.83 -0.47
CA LEU A 50 6.89 -6.79 0.98
C LEU A 50 8.14 -6.57 1.82
N VAL A 51 9.32 -6.84 1.28
CA VAL A 51 10.57 -6.80 2.03
C VAL A 51 11.65 -6.08 1.23
N GLY A 52 12.71 -5.66 1.92
CA GLY A 52 13.86 -5.03 1.30
C GLY A 52 13.65 -3.56 0.99
N GLU A 53 14.56 -2.99 0.23
CA GLU A 53 14.54 -1.56 -0.10
C GLU A 53 13.35 -1.17 -0.94
N LYS A 54 12.78 -2.12 -1.68
CA LYS A 54 11.64 -1.86 -2.55
C LYS A 54 10.30 -2.16 -1.88
N ALA A 55 10.28 -2.45 -0.57
CA ALA A 55 9.04 -2.73 0.14
C ALA A 55 8.01 -1.63 -0.12
N GLY A 56 6.80 -2.02 -0.49
CA GLY A 56 5.72 -1.11 -0.82
C GLY A 56 5.63 -0.71 -2.28
N ILE A 57 6.65 -1.01 -3.07
CA ILE A 57 6.59 -0.75 -4.52
C ILE A 57 5.82 -1.88 -5.18
N TRP A 58 4.88 -1.53 -6.03
CA TRP A 58 4.06 -2.51 -6.74
C TRP A 58 4.08 -2.27 -8.24
N CYS A 59 3.76 -3.32 -8.96
CA CYS A 59 3.63 -3.27 -10.42
C CYS A 59 2.56 -4.24 -10.87
N ASP A 60 1.71 -3.79 -11.78
CA ASP A 60 0.74 -4.66 -12.47
C ASP A 60 1.32 -4.99 -13.85
N PHE A 61 1.75 -6.22 -14.02
CA PHE A 61 2.39 -6.64 -15.28
C PHE A 61 1.43 -6.75 -16.45
N ALA A 62 0.12 -6.79 -16.19
CA ALA A 62 -0.88 -6.82 -17.25
C ALA A 62 -1.15 -5.42 -17.82
N THR A 63 -1.09 -4.38 -17.00
CA THR A 63 -1.41 -3.02 -17.43
C THR A 63 -0.19 -2.13 -17.54
N GLY A 64 0.91 -2.48 -16.87
CA GLY A 64 2.08 -1.64 -16.74
C GLY A 64 1.97 -0.57 -15.65
N ASP A 65 0.87 -0.53 -14.93
CA ASP A 65 0.73 0.41 -13.82
C ASP A 65 1.67 0.03 -12.69
N LYS A 66 2.20 1.04 -12.02
CA LYS A 66 3.13 0.85 -10.91
C LYS A 66 3.09 2.07 -9.99
N GLY A 67 3.63 1.90 -8.80
CA GLY A 67 3.70 2.99 -7.84
C GLY A 67 4.08 2.50 -6.45
N ASP A 68 3.83 3.35 -5.47
CA ASP A 68 4.00 3.01 -4.06
C ASP A 68 2.66 2.65 -3.43
N LEU A 69 2.65 2.36 -2.12
CA LEU A 69 1.42 1.96 -1.45
C LEU A 69 0.40 3.09 -1.33
N LEU A 70 0.84 4.33 -1.33
CA LEU A 70 -0.09 5.45 -1.32
C LEU A 70 -0.82 5.53 -2.67
N ASP A 71 -0.08 5.34 -3.77
CA ASP A 71 -0.68 5.28 -5.10
C ASP A 71 -1.69 4.13 -5.19
N LEU A 72 -1.33 2.96 -4.65
CA LEU A 72 -2.20 1.81 -4.63
C LEU A 72 -3.46 2.07 -3.81
N TRP A 73 -3.30 2.70 -2.65
CA TRP A 73 -4.42 3.08 -1.78
C TRP A 73 -5.41 3.96 -2.54
N ALA A 74 -4.90 5.00 -3.20
CA ALA A 74 -5.72 5.91 -3.97
C ALA A 74 -6.46 5.18 -5.10
N ALA A 75 -5.75 4.34 -5.84
CA ALA A 75 -6.32 3.60 -6.95
C ALA A 75 -7.39 2.61 -6.48
N LYS A 76 -7.08 1.85 -5.43
CA LYS A 76 -8.00 0.83 -4.90
C LYS A 76 -9.28 1.45 -4.34
N ARG A 77 -9.15 2.58 -3.66
CA ARG A 77 -10.26 3.25 -3.01
C ARG A 77 -10.92 4.30 -3.91
N ASN A 78 -10.40 4.49 -5.11
CA ASN A 78 -10.87 5.49 -6.07
C ASN A 78 -10.88 6.90 -5.44
N LEU A 79 -9.74 7.26 -4.85
CA LEU A 79 -9.56 8.53 -4.16
C LEU A 79 -8.52 9.39 -4.87
N LYS A 80 -8.60 10.69 -4.66
CA LYS A 80 -7.49 11.59 -4.99
C LYS A 80 -6.36 11.34 -3.98
N ILE A 81 -5.13 11.68 -4.36
CA ILE A 81 -3.97 11.48 -3.46
C ILE A 81 -4.18 12.22 -2.13
N SER A 82 -4.73 13.44 -2.15
CA SER A 82 -4.99 14.18 -0.91
C SER A 82 -5.96 13.44 0.02
N GLU A 83 -6.95 12.78 -0.55
CA GLU A 83 -7.91 11.98 0.20
C GLU A 83 -7.27 10.69 0.71
N ALA A 84 -6.44 10.06 -0.12
CA ALA A 84 -5.73 8.84 0.26
C ALA A 84 -4.77 9.12 1.43
N ILE A 85 -4.10 10.27 1.43
CA ILE A 85 -3.22 10.68 2.54
C ILE A 85 -4.01 10.73 3.85
N LYS A 86 -5.18 11.35 3.83
CA LYS A 86 -6.02 11.45 5.02
C LYS A 86 -6.47 10.08 5.51
N GLU A 87 -6.95 9.25 4.59
CA GLU A 87 -7.45 7.92 4.95
C GLU A 87 -6.33 7.02 5.46
N ALA A 88 -5.20 7.01 4.77
CA ALA A 88 -4.04 6.22 5.18
C ALA A 88 -3.48 6.69 6.52
N SER A 89 -3.44 8.00 6.76
CA SER A 89 -3.00 8.56 8.05
C SER A 89 -3.88 8.07 9.19
N ARG A 90 -5.19 8.09 9.01
CA ARG A 90 -6.13 7.61 10.02
C ARG A 90 -5.93 6.13 10.30
N TYR A 91 -5.75 5.34 9.26
CA TYR A 91 -5.52 3.91 9.39
C TYR A 91 -4.24 3.64 10.18
N LEU A 92 -3.16 4.32 9.84
CA LEU A 92 -1.88 4.14 10.53
C LEU A 92 -1.97 4.50 12.01
N VAL A 93 -2.61 5.61 12.33
CA VAL A 93 -2.78 6.03 13.74
C VAL A 93 -3.63 5.04 14.51
N TYR A 94 -4.71 4.57 13.90
CA TYR A 94 -5.61 3.61 14.53
C TYR A 94 -4.94 2.25 14.73
N ARG A 95 -4.27 1.74 13.70
CA ARG A 95 -3.67 0.42 13.68
C ARG A 95 -2.38 0.34 14.48
N TYR A 96 -1.63 1.43 14.50
CA TYR A 96 -0.31 1.50 15.16
C TYR A 96 -0.26 2.70 16.10
N PRO A 97 -0.93 2.61 17.26
CA PRO A 97 -1.04 3.77 18.16
C PRO A 97 0.30 4.27 18.69
N ASN A 98 1.35 3.43 18.65
CA ASN A 98 2.69 3.83 19.08
C ASN A 98 3.54 4.40 17.94
N LEU A 99 2.99 4.46 16.75
CA LEU A 99 3.71 4.99 15.60
C LEU A 99 3.89 6.49 15.79
N ARG A 100 5.14 6.96 15.61
CA ARG A 100 5.38 8.39 15.67
C ARG A 100 4.91 9.04 14.37
N VAL A 101 3.82 9.76 14.50
CA VAL A 101 3.34 10.62 13.44
C VAL A 101 4.00 11.97 13.67
N THR A 102 4.73 12.46 12.69
CA THR A 102 5.27 13.81 12.79
C THR A 102 4.11 14.76 12.73
N SER A 103 3.77 15.31 13.88
CA SER A 103 2.74 16.33 13.96
C SER A 103 3.39 17.67 13.80
N PRO A 104 2.89 18.54 12.94
CA PRO A 104 3.39 19.91 12.92
C PRO A 104 3.01 20.66 14.19
#